data_29957434927f0f5bb5bd3fb492215272
#
_entry.id   29957434927f0f5bb5bd3fb492215272
#
_cell.length_a   1.000
_cell.length_b   1.000
_cell.length_c   1.000
_cell.angle_alpha   90.00
_cell.angle_beta   90.00
_cell.angle_gamma   90.00
#
_symmetry.space_group_name_H-M   'P 1'
#
loop_
_entity.id
_entity.type
_entity.pdbx_description
1 polymer ?
#
loop_
_entity_poly.entity_id
_entity_poly.type
_entity_poly.pdbx_seq_one_letter_code
_entity_poly.pdbx_strand_id
1 'polypeptide(L)'
;MSASPVVGTREIAYRVFAAEFDDASLSYSESDEERAPNYVVTPTGARLNRTFVAGVLTEVEHVNDEVLRGRIADPTGAFVTYAGQYQPEPMAFLEGATAPAFVSLAGKARTYEPDDADVVYSSVRPESVNTVDADVRDRWIVSAAEATLRRIAVFDEALSMPYRGDDLTRALEARGVDPTLAAGVPRAIDHYGTTRTYLDALREVAIQALELVAGDRDQVDPLDVAPGDGGDGGDAVLGPLPELDLEPAESVDIEVGEADADEGDELGEPEADAGEAEAEPDDFEAESDEETADEPEPELLDSAESEADSEPESEPVAETESEPEPEPEPEPVA
;
A
#
# COMPACT_ATOMS: atom_id res chain seq x y z
N MET A 1 -43.75 -0.07 -6.09
CA MET A 1 -42.77 -0.14 -4.99
C MET A 1 -41.52 0.55 -5.47
N SER A 2 -41.28 1.79 -4.98
CA SER A 2 -40.06 2.55 -5.37
C SER A 2 -38.89 1.99 -4.58
N ALA A 3 -37.92 1.40 -5.28
CA ALA A 3 -36.64 1.06 -4.67
C ALA A 3 -35.92 2.38 -4.34
N SER A 4 -35.64 2.61 -3.06
CA SER A 4 -34.77 3.69 -2.64
C SER A 4 -33.40 3.47 -3.26
N PRO A 5 -32.73 4.51 -3.81
CA PRO A 5 -31.37 4.36 -4.30
C PRO A 5 -30.48 3.92 -3.14
N VAL A 6 -29.75 2.83 -3.32
CA VAL A 6 -28.69 2.41 -2.41
C VAL A 6 -27.67 3.54 -2.43
N VAL A 7 -27.63 4.33 -1.37
CA VAL A 7 -26.55 5.31 -1.17
C VAL A 7 -25.28 4.46 -0.99
N GLY A 8 -24.42 4.45 -2.01
CA GLY A 8 -23.15 3.76 -1.95
C GLY A 8 -22.39 4.25 -0.71
N THR A 9 -22.14 3.37 0.22
CA THR A 9 -21.29 3.63 1.38
C THR A 9 -19.89 3.96 0.85
N ARG A 10 -19.45 5.19 1.12
CA ARG A 10 -18.11 5.62 0.71
C ARG A 10 -17.10 4.76 1.45
N GLU A 11 -16.25 4.06 0.72
CA GLU A 11 -15.24 3.19 1.29
C GLU A 11 -14.25 4.00 2.14
N ILE A 12 -13.87 3.44 3.30
CA ILE A 12 -12.97 4.10 4.24
C ILE A 12 -11.56 4.10 3.64
N ALA A 13 -10.89 5.26 3.66
CA ALA A 13 -9.49 5.34 3.28
C ALA A 13 -8.60 4.84 4.42
N TYR A 14 -7.78 3.84 4.12
CA TYR A 14 -6.86 3.25 5.08
C TYR A 14 -5.64 4.15 5.33
N ARG A 15 -5.02 3.96 6.50
CA ARG A 15 -3.72 4.53 6.85
C ARG A 15 -2.74 3.40 7.01
N VAL A 16 -1.71 3.42 6.19
CA VAL A 16 -0.57 2.51 6.22
C VAL A 16 0.71 3.34 6.11
N PHE A 17 1.80 2.86 6.62
CA PHE A 17 3.10 3.50 6.40
C PHE A 17 3.66 3.18 5.01
N ALA A 18 4.51 4.07 4.50
CA ALA A 18 5.12 3.91 3.20
C ALA A 18 5.94 2.62 3.10
N ALA A 19 6.70 2.27 4.13
CA ALA A 19 7.49 1.03 4.16
C ALA A 19 6.62 -0.22 3.97
N GLU A 20 5.47 -0.32 4.68
CA GLU A 20 4.53 -1.44 4.50
C GLU A 20 3.85 -1.40 3.12
N PHE A 21 3.58 -0.20 2.59
CA PHE A 21 2.95 -0.04 1.29
C PHE A 21 3.88 -0.40 0.13
N ASP A 22 5.18 -0.12 0.26
CA ASP A 22 6.21 -0.50 -0.72
C ASP A 22 6.36 -2.03 -0.83
N ASP A 23 6.15 -2.77 0.28
CA ASP A 23 6.15 -4.24 0.29
C ASP A 23 4.86 -4.84 -0.30
N ALA A 24 3.85 -4.02 -0.62
CA ALA A 24 2.55 -4.51 -1.10
C ALA A 24 2.60 -4.86 -2.58
N SER A 25 2.68 -6.15 -2.90
CA SER A 25 2.72 -6.68 -4.26
C SER A 25 1.42 -7.40 -4.70
N LEU A 26 0.53 -7.75 -3.75
CA LEU A 26 -0.71 -8.44 -4.08
C LEU A 26 -1.82 -7.47 -4.46
N SER A 27 -2.33 -7.61 -5.68
CA SER A 27 -3.49 -6.87 -6.18
C SER A 27 -4.53 -7.84 -6.73
N TYR A 28 -5.81 -7.60 -6.47
CA TYR A 28 -6.90 -8.42 -7.01
C TYR A 28 -8.21 -7.64 -7.11
N SER A 29 -9.08 -8.08 -8.03
CA SER A 29 -10.46 -7.63 -8.16
C SER A 29 -11.42 -8.65 -7.54
N GLU A 30 -12.52 -8.20 -6.92
CA GLU A 30 -13.51 -9.11 -6.32
C GLU A 30 -14.37 -9.83 -7.36
N SER A 31 -14.47 -9.28 -8.57
CA SER A 31 -15.21 -9.90 -9.67
C SER A 31 -14.62 -9.46 -11.01
N ASP A 32 -15.00 -10.17 -12.09
CA ASP A 32 -14.63 -9.85 -13.45
C ASP A 32 -15.46 -8.70 -14.06
N GLU A 33 -16.27 -8.02 -13.25
CA GLU A 33 -17.02 -6.86 -13.71
C GLU A 33 -16.09 -5.67 -13.94
N GLU A 34 -16.23 -4.97 -15.05
CA GLU A 34 -15.39 -3.84 -15.48
C GLU A 34 -15.26 -2.70 -14.43
N ARG A 35 -16.21 -2.61 -13.50
CA ARG A 35 -16.21 -1.62 -12.40
C ARG A 35 -16.00 -2.22 -11.02
N ALA A 36 -15.56 -3.48 -10.95
CA ALA A 36 -15.24 -4.10 -9.67
C ALA A 36 -14.12 -3.33 -8.97
N PRO A 37 -14.23 -3.14 -7.64
CA PRO A 37 -13.15 -2.50 -6.90
C PRO A 37 -11.91 -3.38 -6.94
N ASN A 38 -10.78 -2.77 -7.28
CA ASN A 38 -9.47 -3.41 -7.20
C ASN A 38 -8.83 -3.08 -5.86
N TYR A 39 -8.32 -4.10 -5.18
CA TYR A 39 -7.70 -4.01 -3.86
C TYR A 39 -6.23 -4.37 -3.92
N VAL A 40 -5.41 -3.57 -3.25
CA VAL A 40 -4.02 -3.92 -2.91
C VAL A 40 -4.04 -4.45 -1.47
N VAL A 41 -3.45 -5.61 -1.24
CA VAL A 41 -3.34 -6.22 0.09
C VAL A 41 -1.93 -6.04 0.60
N THR A 42 -1.77 -5.46 1.80
CA THR A 42 -0.45 -5.29 2.43
C THR A 42 -0.01 -6.58 3.14
N PRO A 43 1.29 -6.71 3.48
CA PRO A 43 1.79 -7.86 4.25
C PRO A 43 1.11 -8.09 5.60
N THR A 44 0.49 -7.05 6.22
CA THR A 44 -0.32 -7.20 7.45
C THR A 44 -1.81 -7.44 7.18
N GLY A 45 -2.21 -7.67 5.93
CA GLY A 45 -3.58 -7.96 5.55
C GLY A 45 -4.49 -6.74 5.40
N ALA A 46 -3.96 -5.52 5.41
CA ALA A 46 -4.78 -4.36 5.06
C ALA A 46 -5.22 -4.45 3.60
N ARG A 47 -6.51 -4.44 3.34
CA ARG A 47 -7.12 -4.51 2.02
C ARG A 47 -7.49 -3.11 1.53
N LEU A 48 -6.62 -2.55 0.70
CA LEU A 48 -6.65 -1.14 0.31
C LEU A 48 -7.31 -0.97 -1.07
N ASN A 49 -8.48 -0.34 -1.14
CA ASN A 49 -8.94 0.30 -2.36
C ASN A 49 -8.48 1.77 -2.34
N ARG A 50 -8.68 2.45 -1.20
CA ARG A 50 -8.26 3.84 -0.97
C ARG A 50 -7.32 3.95 0.20
N THR A 51 -6.34 4.86 0.05
CA THR A 51 -5.46 5.27 1.15
C THR A 51 -5.55 6.78 1.40
N PHE A 52 -5.29 7.17 2.65
CA PHE A 52 -5.12 8.56 3.06
C PHE A 52 -3.77 8.73 3.72
N VAL A 53 -2.96 9.60 3.15
CA VAL A 53 -1.60 9.91 3.57
C VAL A 53 -1.50 11.37 3.97
N ALA A 54 -0.72 11.70 5.00
CA ALA A 54 -0.23 13.06 5.23
C ALA A 54 1.27 13.01 5.48
N GLY A 55 2.04 13.76 4.69
CA GLY A 55 3.50 13.71 4.69
C GLY A 55 4.11 14.97 4.11
N VAL A 56 5.35 14.86 3.68
CA VAL A 56 6.11 15.93 3.03
C VAL A 56 6.20 15.63 1.55
N LEU A 57 5.63 16.48 0.69
CA LEU A 57 5.93 16.48 -0.73
C LEU A 57 7.39 16.90 -0.90
N THR A 58 8.24 15.96 -1.29
CA THR A 58 9.68 16.16 -1.41
C THR A 58 10.10 16.48 -2.83
N GLU A 59 9.34 15.99 -3.81
CA GLU A 59 9.68 16.07 -5.22
C GLU A 59 8.43 16.10 -6.09
N VAL A 60 8.49 16.86 -7.18
CA VAL A 60 7.51 16.84 -8.28
C VAL A 60 8.30 16.82 -9.59
N GLU A 61 8.03 15.83 -10.44
CA GLU A 61 8.70 15.65 -11.73
C GLU A 61 7.71 15.47 -12.87
N HIS A 62 8.08 15.93 -14.05
CA HIS A 62 7.37 15.56 -15.27
C HIS A 62 7.87 14.20 -15.77
N VAL A 63 6.98 13.21 -15.77
CA VAL A 63 7.26 11.91 -16.41
C VAL A 63 7.21 12.08 -17.95
N ASN A 64 6.21 12.82 -18.41
CA ASN A 64 6.03 13.24 -19.80
C ASN A 64 5.19 14.52 -19.83
N ASP A 65 4.79 14.98 -21.03
CA ASP A 65 4.01 16.22 -21.20
C ASP A 65 2.60 16.17 -20.55
N GLU A 66 2.09 14.97 -20.21
CA GLU A 66 0.74 14.76 -19.72
C GLU A 66 0.66 14.22 -18.28
N VAL A 67 1.80 13.80 -17.70
CA VAL A 67 1.83 13.13 -16.40
C VAL A 67 2.89 13.73 -15.49
N LEU A 68 2.47 14.09 -14.28
CA LEU A 68 3.33 14.49 -13.17
C LEU A 68 3.46 13.37 -12.15
N ARG A 69 4.70 13.14 -11.68
CA ARG A 69 5.01 12.29 -10.54
C ARG A 69 5.23 13.17 -9.31
N GLY A 70 4.56 12.85 -8.21
CA GLY A 70 4.82 13.43 -6.90
C GLY A 70 5.37 12.38 -5.94
N ARG A 71 6.34 12.76 -5.09
CA ARG A 71 6.87 11.94 -4.02
C ARG A 71 6.51 12.53 -2.66
N ILE A 72 5.76 11.78 -1.85
CA ILE A 72 5.28 12.22 -0.54
C ILE A 72 5.90 11.33 0.53
N ALA A 73 6.83 11.90 1.31
CA ALA A 73 7.54 11.17 2.36
C ALA A 73 6.75 11.17 3.68
N ASP A 74 6.68 9.98 4.29
CA ASP A 74 6.35 9.79 5.69
C ASP A 74 7.63 9.44 6.49
N PRO A 75 7.58 9.18 7.80
CA PRO A 75 8.78 8.84 8.56
C PRO A 75 9.48 7.54 8.13
N THR A 76 8.81 6.66 7.40
CA THR A 76 9.26 5.29 7.10
C THR A 76 9.71 5.11 5.67
N GLY A 77 9.31 6.01 4.76
CA GLY A 77 9.58 5.91 3.33
C GLY A 77 8.86 6.98 2.54
N ALA A 78 8.45 6.68 1.31
CA ALA A 78 7.73 7.64 0.48
C ALA A 78 6.69 6.98 -0.42
N PHE A 79 5.51 7.58 -0.47
CA PHE A 79 4.47 7.25 -1.44
C PHE A 79 4.76 7.94 -2.76
N VAL A 80 4.61 7.22 -3.86
CA VAL A 80 4.64 7.76 -5.21
C VAL A 80 3.22 7.97 -5.69
N THR A 81 2.95 9.12 -6.32
CA THR A 81 1.66 9.44 -6.92
C THR A 81 1.85 9.96 -8.34
N TYR A 82 0.96 9.54 -9.24
CA TYR A 82 0.95 9.99 -10.63
C TYR A 82 -0.37 10.69 -10.92
N ALA A 83 -0.29 11.93 -11.40
CA ALA A 83 -1.44 12.73 -11.80
C ALA A 83 -1.33 13.10 -13.28
N GLY A 84 -2.37 12.79 -14.04
CA GLY A 84 -2.47 13.11 -15.47
C GLY A 84 -3.81 13.76 -15.81
N GLN A 85 -4.17 13.72 -17.09
CA GLN A 85 -5.38 14.35 -17.62
C GLN A 85 -6.69 13.90 -16.92
N TYR A 86 -6.72 12.68 -16.38
CA TYR A 86 -7.87 12.14 -15.65
C TYR A 86 -7.92 12.55 -14.17
N GLN A 87 -6.89 13.22 -13.67
CA GLN A 87 -6.80 13.78 -12.32
C GLN A 87 -6.49 15.29 -12.36
N PRO A 88 -7.37 16.11 -12.99
CA PRO A 88 -7.04 17.51 -13.30
C PRO A 88 -6.78 18.37 -12.06
N GLU A 89 -7.49 18.13 -10.94
CA GLU A 89 -7.27 18.88 -9.69
C GLU A 89 -5.94 18.50 -9.02
N PRO A 90 -5.61 17.20 -8.80
CA PRO A 90 -4.29 16.79 -8.33
C PRO A 90 -3.15 17.22 -9.25
N MET A 91 -3.31 17.15 -10.56
CA MET A 91 -2.31 17.61 -11.54
C MET A 91 -2.03 19.10 -11.39
N ALA A 92 -3.07 19.94 -11.38
CA ALA A 92 -2.91 21.37 -11.19
C ALA A 92 -2.29 21.73 -9.83
N PHE A 93 -2.59 20.95 -8.78
CA PHE A 93 -1.95 21.11 -7.47
C PHE A 93 -0.45 20.83 -7.58
N LEU A 94 -0.03 19.71 -8.18
CA LEU A 94 1.38 19.33 -8.31
C LEU A 94 2.14 20.33 -9.19
N GLU A 95 1.57 20.80 -10.30
CA GLU A 95 2.15 21.85 -11.15
C GLU A 95 2.47 23.14 -10.39
N GLY A 96 1.57 23.53 -9.46
CA GLY A 96 1.72 24.75 -8.67
C GLY A 96 2.52 24.56 -7.37
N ALA A 97 2.82 23.32 -6.99
CA ALA A 97 3.45 23.03 -5.70
C ALA A 97 4.93 23.42 -5.69
N THR A 98 5.39 23.89 -4.54
CA THR A 98 6.81 24.11 -4.29
C THR A 98 7.25 23.16 -3.19
N ALA A 99 8.10 22.19 -3.52
CA ALA A 99 8.68 21.27 -2.56
C ALA A 99 9.84 21.95 -1.80
N PRO A 100 10.08 21.63 -0.48
CA PRO A 100 9.27 20.74 0.33
C PRO A 100 8.00 21.42 0.89
N ALA A 101 6.88 20.67 0.98
CA ALA A 101 5.63 21.15 1.54
C ALA A 101 4.87 20.04 2.29
N PHE A 102 4.21 20.38 3.39
CA PHE A 102 3.30 19.42 4.03
C PHE A 102 2.02 19.29 3.20
N VAL A 103 1.69 18.06 2.84
CA VAL A 103 0.51 17.74 2.04
C VAL A 103 -0.26 16.57 2.61
N SER A 104 -1.54 16.51 2.28
CA SER A 104 -2.35 15.30 2.40
C SER A 104 -2.73 14.80 1.01
N LEU A 105 -2.71 13.49 0.83
CA LEU A 105 -3.10 12.77 -0.36
C LEU A 105 -4.19 11.77 -0.02
N ALA A 106 -5.31 11.81 -0.73
CA ALA A 106 -6.28 10.73 -0.74
C ALA A 106 -6.39 10.18 -2.16
N GLY A 107 -6.36 8.87 -2.31
CA GLY A 107 -6.38 8.25 -3.63
C GLY A 107 -6.51 6.73 -3.58
N LYS A 108 -6.59 6.13 -4.75
CA LYS A 108 -6.69 4.69 -4.92
C LYS A 108 -5.30 4.06 -4.89
N ALA A 109 -5.13 3.00 -4.09
CA ALA A 109 -3.94 2.17 -4.13
C ALA A 109 -3.84 1.44 -5.47
N ARG A 110 -2.63 1.34 -6.01
CA ARG A 110 -2.31 0.66 -7.27
C ARG A 110 -0.97 -0.04 -7.13
N THR A 111 -0.85 -1.15 -7.84
CA THR A 111 0.42 -1.83 -8.09
C THR A 111 0.66 -1.88 -9.59
N TYR A 112 1.92 -1.90 -9.97
CA TYR A 112 2.38 -2.06 -11.34
C TYR A 112 3.55 -3.04 -11.37
N GLU A 113 3.48 -4.04 -12.23
CA GLU A 113 4.52 -5.03 -12.45
C GLU A 113 4.97 -4.90 -13.91
N PRO A 114 6.21 -4.44 -14.18
CA PRO A 114 6.76 -4.39 -15.52
C PRO A 114 6.95 -5.79 -16.11
N ASP A 115 6.74 -5.95 -17.42
CA ASP A 115 6.86 -7.24 -18.12
C ASP A 115 8.28 -7.82 -18.09
N ASP A 116 9.29 -7.00 -17.84
CA ASP A 116 10.72 -7.32 -17.89
C ASP A 116 11.43 -7.35 -16.53
N ALA A 117 10.71 -7.13 -15.42
CA ALA A 117 11.25 -7.12 -14.08
C ALA A 117 10.36 -7.87 -13.09
N ASP A 118 10.97 -8.70 -12.23
CA ASP A 118 10.28 -9.38 -11.12
C ASP A 118 10.08 -8.43 -9.91
N VAL A 119 9.74 -7.17 -10.17
CA VAL A 119 9.53 -6.15 -9.13
C VAL A 119 8.16 -5.51 -9.30
N VAL A 120 7.38 -5.48 -8.22
CA VAL A 120 6.08 -4.80 -8.18
C VAL A 120 6.25 -3.44 -7.52
N TYR A 121 5.85 -2.39 -8.23
CA TYR A 121 5.86 -1.03 -7.71
C TYR A 121 4.49 -0.65 -7.18
N SER A 122 4.44 -0.08 -5.98
CA SER A 122 3.23 0.48 -5.40
C SER A 122 3.10 1.98 -5.69
N SER A 123 1.89 2.45 -5.90
CA SER A 123 1.61 3.87 -6.13
C SER A 123 0.20 4.25 -5.65
N VAL A 124 -0.05 5.55 -5.55
CA VAL A 124 -1.36 6.09 -5.21
C VAL A 124 -1.88 6.93 -6.38
N ARG A 125 -2.96 6.49 -7.04
CA ARG A 125 -3.68 7.31 -8.01
C ARG A 125 -4.46 8.39 -7.26
N PRO A 126 -4.12 9.67 -7.38
CA PRO A 126 -4.66 10.71 -6.53
C PRO A 126 -6.11 11.04 -6.89
N GLU A 127 -6.95 11.13 -5.87
CA GLU A 127 -8.31 11.72 -5.97
C GLU A 127 -8.32 13.15 -5.45
N SER A 128 -7.47 13.45 -4.46
CA SER A 128 -7.26 14.82 -3.96
C SER A 128 -5.88 14.97 -3.31
N VAL A 129 -5.26 16.13 -3.54
CA VAL A 129 -4.03 16.55 -2.86
C VAL A 129 -4.27 17.96 -2.29
N ASN A 130 -3.87 18.19 -1.03
CA ASN A 130 -4.08 19.48 -0.38
C ASN A 130 -2.87 19.84 0.48
N THR A 131 -2.56 21.13 0.61
CA THR A 131 -1.61 21.61 1.59
C THR A 131 -2.19 21.46 2.99
N VAL A 132 -1.36 20.98 3.93
CA VAL A 132 -1.70 20.85 5.36
C VAL A 132 -0.60 21.46 6.23
N ASP A 133 -0.78 21.45 7.54
CA ASP A 133 0.24 21.82 8.50
C ASP A 133 0.95 20.61 9.13
N ALA A 134 1.99 20.87 9.92
CA ALA A 134 2.72 19.83 10.62
C ALA A 134 1.84 19.05 11.63
N ASP A 135 0.87 19.73 12.26
CA ASP A 135 -0.04 19.08 13.22
C ASP A 135 -0.94 18.04 12.55
N VAL A 136 -1.34 18.25 11.30
CA VAL A 136 -2.11 17.27 10.52
C VAL A 136 -1.24 16.06 10.18
N ARG A 137 0.02 16.29 9.76
CA ARG A 137 0.99 15.20 9.52
C ARG A 137 1.21 14.38 10.79
N ASP A 138 1.47 15.03 11.93
CA ASP A 138 1.76 14.34 13.20
C ASP A 138 0.57 13.51 13.68
N ARG A 139 -0.65 14.04 13.58
CA ARG A 139 -1.88 13.28 13.86
C ARG A 139 -2.08 12.10 12.93
N TRP A 140 -1.69 12.26 11.66
CA TRP A 140 -1.75 11.15 10.71
C TRP A 140 -0.76 10.04 11.09
N ILE A 141 0.49 10.39 11.45
CA ILE A 141 1.53 9.45 11.90
C ILE A 141 1.02 8.63 13.10
N VAL A 142 0.46 9.30 14.12
CA VAL A 142 -0.10 8.62 15.29
C VAL A 142 -1.22 7.66 14.87
N SER A 143 -2.14 8.10 14.01
CA SER A 143 -3.25 7.25 13.55
C SER A 143 -2.77 6.08 12.68
N ALA A 144 -1.72 6.27 11.87
CA ALA A 144 -1.12 5.21 11.08
C ALA A 144 -0.43 4.16 11.97
N ALA A 145 0.32 4.61 12.98
CA ALA A 145 0.97 3.74 13.96
C ALA A 145 -0.05 2.90 14.75
N GLU A 146 -1.10 3.54 15.28
CA GLU A 146 -2.19 2.83 15.97
C GLU A 146 -2.86 1.78 15.09
N ALA A 147 -3.15 2.12 13.82
CA ALA A 147 -3.76 1.21 12.87
C ALA A 147 -2.81 0.04 12.52
N THR A 148 -1.53 0.30 12.32
CA THR A 148 -0.50 -0.71 12.04
C THR A 148 -0.32 -1.67 13.21
N LEU A 149 -0.15 -1.16 14.43
CA LEU A 149 0.00 -1.99 15.63
C LEU A 149 -1.23 -2.88 15.88
N ARG A 150 -2.44 -2.37 15.61
CA ARG A 150 -3.68 -3.15 15.71
C ARG A 150 -3.74 -4.26 14.65
N ARG A 151 -3.34 -3.98 13.40
CA ARG A 151 -3.28 -5.00 12.35
C ARG A 151 -2.27 -6.08 12.68
N ILE A 152 -1.08 -5.71 13.16
CA ILE A 152 -0.06 -6.67 13.61
C ILE A 152 -0.62 -7.58 14.70
N ALA A 153 -1.33 -7.04 15.69
CA ALA A 153 -1.93 -7.84 16.76
C ALA A 153 -2.97 -8.83 16.23
N VAL A 154 -3.85 -8.42 15.30
CA VAL A 154 -4.82 -9.31 14.64
C VAL A 154 -4.10 -10.38 13.83
N PHE A 155 -3.05 -10.02 13.12
CA PHE A 155 -2.29 -10.95 12.29
C PHE A 155 -1.56 -12.00 13.13
N ASP A 156 -0.94 -11.62 14.24
CA ASP A 156 -0.28 -12.56 15.17
C ASP A 156 -1.28 -13.56 15.78
N GLU A 157 -2.46 -13.07 16.16
CA GLU A 157 -3.56 -13.92 16.61
C GLU A 157 -3.97 -14.91 15.51
N ALA A 158 -4.09 -14.44 14.26
CA ALA A 158 -4.43 -15.28 13.10
C ALA A 158 -3.38 -16.35 12.82
N LEU A 159 -2.09 -16.03 12.94
CA LEU A 159 -1.00 -17.01 12.79
C LEU A 159 -1.09 -18.13 13.82
N SER A 160 -1.62 -17.85 15.00
CA SER A 160 -1.79 -18.82 16.11
C SER A 160 -3.02 -19.71 15.94
N MET A 161 -3.94 -19.37 15.02
CA MET A 161 -5.15 -20.17 14.76
C MET A 161 -4.85 -21.37 13.84
N PRO A 162 -5.62 -22.49 13.98
CA PRO A 162 -5.48 -23.64 13.09
C PRO A 162 -6.14 -23.47 11.73
N TYR A 163 -6.84 -22.35 11.50
CA TYR A 163 -7.61 -22.05 10.29
C TYR A 163 -6.75 -21.38 9.21
N ARG A 164 -7.13 -21.55 7.93
CA ARG A 164 -6.53 -20.87 6.78
C ARG A 164 -7.63 -20.51 5.76
N GLY A 165 -7.30 -19.67 4.77
CA GLY A 165 -8.24 -19.25 3.72
C GLY A 165 -9.56 -18.71 4.27
N ASP A 166 -10.68 -19.14 3.69
CA ASP A 166 -12.03 -18.68 4.06
C ASP A 166 -12.44 -19.09 5.48
N ASP A 167 -11.93 -20.20 6.01
CA ASP A 167 -12.17 -20.62 7.39
C ASP A 167 -11.52 -19.63 8.38
N LEU A 168 -10.34 -19.13 8.08
CA LEU A 168 -9.69 -18.10 8.87
C LEU A 168 -10.45 -16.77 8.78
N THR A 169 -10.93 -16.38 7.59
CA THR A 169 -11.79 -15.20 7.43
C THR A 169 -13.00 -15.26 8.35
N ARG A 170 -13.74 -16.39 8.31
CA ARG A 170 -14.91 -16.60 9.15
C ARG A 170 -14.58 -16.60 10.65
N ALA A 171 -13.44 -17.18 11.03
CA ALA A 171 -12.97 -17.19 12.40
C ALA A 171 -12.68 -15.78 12.93
N LEU A 172 -12.01 -14.95 12.13
CA LEU A 172 -11.69 -13.57 12.48
C LEU A 172 -12.94 -12.69 12.58
N GLU A 173 -13.87 -12.80 11.61
CA GLU A 173 -15.15 -12.08 11.63
C GLU A 173 -15.99 -12.46 12.85
N ALA A 174 -16.09 -13.74 13.16
CA ALA A 174 -16.85 -14.24 14.32
C ALA A 174 -16.25 -13.74 15.65
N ARG A 175 -14.99 -13.38 15.69
CA ARG A 175 -14.32 -12.75 16.84
C ARG A 175 -14.43 -11.22 16.86
N GLY A 176 -15.10 -10.62 15.88
CA GLY A 176 -15.33 -9.18 15.80
C GLY A 176 -14.24 -8.40 15.07
N VAL A 177 -13.34 -9.06 14.34
CA VAL A 177 -12.41 -8.39 13.44
C VAL A 177 -13.19 -7.76 12.28
N ASP A 178 -12.79 -6.54 11.89
CA ASP A 178 -13.39 -5.86 10.73
C ASP A 178 -13.38 -6.78 9.49
N PRO A 179 -14.52 -6.93 8.77
CA PRO A 179 -14.60 -7.84 7.63
C PRO A 179 -13.56 -7.60 6.53
N THR A 180 -13.17 -6.34 6.32
CA THR A 180 -12.17 -6.00 5.30
C THR A 180 -10.79 -6.53 5.70
N LEU A 181 -10.42 -6.39 6.97
CA LEU A 181 -9.17 -6.94 7.51
C LEU A 181 -9.23 -8.47 7.59
N ALA A 182 -10.34 -9.03 8.05
CA ALA A 182 -10.55 -10.48 8.14
C ALA A 182 -10.40 -11.17 6.78
N ALA A 183 -10.85 -10.54 5.70
CA ALA A 183 -10.68 -11.05 4.33
C ALA A 183 -9.26 -10.84 3.78
N GLY A 184 -8.51 -9.86 4.26
CA GLY A 184 -7.15 -9.58 3.81
C GLY A 184 -6.09 -10.45 4.45
N VAL A 185 -6.21 -10.75 5.75
CA VAL A 185 -5.22 -11.52 6.52
C VAL A 185 -4.90 -12.89 5.91
N PRO A 186 -5.88 -13.76 5.56
CA PRO A 186 -5.57 -15.04 4.93
C PRO A 186 -4.84 -14.89 3.60
N ARG A 187 -5.21 -13.91 2.78
CA ARG A 187 -4.54 -13.62 1.51
C ARG A 187 -3.10 -13.17 1.69
N ALA A 188 -2.85 -12.37 2.71
CA ALA A 188 -1.48 -11.94 3.04
C ALA A 188 -0.62 -13.12 3.54
N ILE A 189 -1.17 -14.02 4.35
CA ILE A 189 -0.49 -15.25 4.78
C ILE A 189 -0.11 -16.09 3.55
N ASP A 190 -1.05 -16.30 2.64
CA ASP A 190 -0.86 -17.18 1.47
C ASP A 190 0.10 -16.58 0.45
N HIS A 191 0.05 -15.27 0.22
CA HIS A 191 0.86 -14.61 -0.82
C HIS A 191 2.27 -14.27 -0.32
N TYR A 192 2.37 -13.60 0.84
CA TYR A 192 3.66 -13.11 1.35
C TYR A 192 4.38 -14.12 2.24
N GLY A 193 3.65 -15.08 2.84
CA GLY A 193 4.19 -15.89 3.91
C GLY A 193 4.62 -15.04 5.11
N THR A 194 3.92 -13.95 5.41
CA THR A 194 4.28 -12.96 6.44
C THR A 194 4.63 -13.60 7.76
N THR A 195 5.83 -13.31 8.25
CA THR A 195 6.41 -13.90 9.46
C THR A 195 6.31 -12.97 10.67
N ARG A 196 6.42 -13.54 11.88
CA ARG A 196 6.54 -12.74 13.11
C ARG A 196 7.78 -11.84 13.14
N THR A 197 8.84 -12.22 12.44
CA THR A 197 10.04 -11.39 12.29
C THR A 197 9.73 -10.09 11.57
N TYR A 198 9.02 -10.16 10.45
CA TYR A 198 8.54 -8.98 9.74
C TYR A 198 7.57 -8.14 10.58
N LEU A 199 6.61 -8.81 11.24
CA LEU A 199 5.64 -8.12 12.10
C LEU A 199 6.31 -7.35 13.24
N ASP A 200 7.37 -7.92 13.87
CA ASP A 200 8.10 -7.23 14.93
C ASP A 200 8.95 -6.07 14.39
N ALA A 201 9.59 -6.23 13.23
CA ALA A 201 10.32 -5.15 12.58
C ALA A 201 9.38 -3.99 12.22
N LEU A 202 8.21 -4.26 11.63
CA LEU A 202 7.21 -3.24 11.32
C LEU A 202 6.61 -2.60 12.59
N ARG A 203 6.46 -3.37 13.68
CA ARG A 203 6.06 -2.86 14.99
C ARG A 203 7.08 -1.85 15.52
N GLU A 204 8.37 -2.17 15.45
CA GLU A 204 9.44 -1.25 15.86
C GLU A 204 9.41 0.05 15.03
N VAL A 205 9.25 -0.04 13.71
CA VAL A 205 9.11 1.12 12.82
C VAL A 205 7.92 1.99 13.24
N ALA A 206 6.76 1.39 13.57
CA ALA A 206 5.59 2.13 14.02
C ALA A 206 5.81 2.83 15.37
N ILE A 207 6.52 2.19 16.31
CA ILE A 207 6.88 2.78 17.61
C ILE A 207 7.85 3.94 17.41
N GLN A 208 8.88 3.75 16.59
CA GLN A 208 9.86 4.79 16.28
C GLN A 208 9.20 6.02 15.61
N ALA A 209 8.16 5.81 14.80
CA ALA A 209 7.39 6.92 14.23
C ALA A 209 6.62 7.72 15.31
N LEU A 210 6.13 7.06 16.38
CA LEU A 210 5.55 7.74 17.54
C LEU A 210 6.60 8.50 18.33
N GLU A 211 7.78 7.92 18.56
CA GLU A 211 8.91 8.57 19.24
C GLU A 211 9.38 9.82 18.48
N LEU A 212 9.37 9.76 17.12
CA LEU A 212 9.67 10.91 16.27
C LEU A 212 8.68 12.06 16.50
N VAL A 213 7.37 11.77 16.56
CA VAL A 213 6.34 12.78 16.85
C VAL A 213 6.48 13.32 18.28
N ALA A 214 6.87 12.47 19.23
CA ALA A 214 7.12 12.88 20.62
C ALA A 214 8.39 13.76 20.78
N GLY A 215 9.28 13.74 19.79
CA GLY A 215 10.57 14.43 19.84
C GLY A 215 11.66 13.66 20.58
N ASP A 216 11.44 12.36 20.83
CA ASP A 216 12.39 11.48 21.50
C ASP A 216 13.40 10.87 20.50
N ARG A 217 13.16 11.05 19.19
CA ARG A 217 13.97 10.53 18.09
C ARG A 217 14.01 11.53 16.92
N ASP A 218 15.09 11.53 16.16
CA ASP A 218 15.26 12.41 14.99
C ASP A 218 14.88 11.73 13.66
N GLN A 219 14.93 10.40 13.60
CA GLN A 219 14.62 9.61 12.40
C GLN A 219 14.12 8.21 12.75
N VAL A 220 13.42 7.58 11.82
CA VAL A 220 12.98 6.18 11.90
C VAL A 220 13.97 5.31 11.13
N ASP A 221 14.31 4.14 11.67
CA ASP A 221 15.16 3.17 10.99
C ASP A 221 14.40 2.54 9.80
N PRO A 222 15.07 2.19 8.70
CA PRO A 222 14.43 1.55 7.56
C PRO A 222 13.88 0.16 7.93
N LEU A 223 12.83 -0.27 7.22
CA LEU A 223 12.32 -1.63 7.30
C LEU A 223 13.12 -2.53 6.35
N ASP A 224 14.20 -3.13 6.86
CA ASP A 224 15.13 -3.95 6.06
C ASP A 224 14.81 -5.46 6.10
N VAL A 225 13.58 -5.83 6.42
CA VAL A 225 13.12 -7.22 6.54
C VAL A 225 11.99 -7.43 5.54
N ALA A 226 12.13 -8.40 4.63
CA ALA A 226 11.04 -8.74 3.72
C ALA A 226 9.93 -9.56 4.43
N PRO A 227 8.67 -9.50 3.96
CA PRO A 227 7.54 -10.14 4.63
C PRO A 227 7.73 -11.62 4.97
N GLY A 228 8.34 -12.39 4.06
CA GLY A 228 8.63 -13.83 4.25
C GLY A 228 9.93 -14.15 4.96
N ASP A 229 10.73 -13.15 5.36
CA ASP A 229 12.01 -13.38 6.01
C ASP A 229 11.84 -13.95 7.42
N GLY A 230 12.78 -14.83 7.81
CA GLY A 230 12.79 -15.48 9.13
C GLY A 230 12.30 -16.93 9.13
N GLY A 231 11.96 -17.48 7.96
CA GLY A 231 11.59 -18.90 7.81
C GLY A 231 10.28 -19.26 8.52
N ASP A 232 10.08 -20.55 8.84
CA ASP A 232 8.89 -21.06 9.56
C ASP A 232 8.63 -20.41 10.93
N GLY A 233 8.92 -19.17 11.07
CA GLY A 233 8.72 -18.10 12.04
C GLY A 233 8.03 -18.37 13.38
N GLY A 234 7.96 -19.62 13.80
CA GLY A 234 7.30 -20.02 15.04
C GLY A 234 7.95 -19.50 16.32
N ASP A 235 9.19 -19.04 16.25
CA ASP A 235 10.00 -18.74 17.45
C ASP A 235 10.22 -17.24 17.72
N ALA A 236 9.87 -16.33 16.78
CA ALA A 236 9.96 -14.91 17.04
C ALA A 236 8.84 -14.49 18.00
N VAL A 237 9.21 -13.87 19.11
CA VAL A 237 8.29 -13.31 20.09
C VAL A 237 8.13 -11.84 19.78
N LEU A 238 6.92 -11.42 19.39
CA LEU A 238 6.65 -10.02 19.18
C LEU A 238 6.76 -9.24 20.51
N GLY A 239 7.26 -8.01 20.40
CA GLY A 239 7.20 -7.06 21.50
C GLY A 239 5.76 -6.71 21.89
N PRO A 240 5.55 -5.84 22.89
CA PRO A 240 4.21 -5.49 23.36
C PRO A 240 3.34 -4.93 22.24
N LEU A 241 2.11 -5.44 22.13
CA LEU A 241 1.07 -5.02 21.21
C LEU A 241 -0.15 -4.48 21.97
N PRO A 242 -1.02 -3.68 21.32
CA PRO A 242 -2.28 -3.26 21.94
C PRO A 242 -3.19 -4.47 22.22
N GLU A 243 -3.91 -4.41 23.34
CA GLU A 243 -4.93 -5.39 23.65
C GLU A 243 -6.07 -5.29 22.62
N LEU A 244 -6.46 -6.44 22.07
CA LEU A 244 -7.58 -6.54 21.15
C LEU A 244 -8.87 -6.86 21.93
N ASP A 245 -9.92 -6.09 21.66
CA ASP A 245 -11.26 -6.41 22.17
C ASP A 245 -11.95 -7.41 21.22
N LEU A 246 -11.49 -8.66 21.25
CA LEU A 246 -12.00 -9.74 20.42
C LEU A 246 -12.76 -10.75 21.27
N GLU A 247 -13.82 -11.35 20.68
CA GLU A 247 -14.53 -12.46 21.31
C GLU A 247 -13.59 -13.66 21.50
N PRO A 248 -13.69 -14.39 22.61
CA PRO A 248 -12.83 -15.54 22.88
C PRO A 248 -12.93 -16.60 21.78
N ALA A 249 -11.82 -17.20 21.39
CA ALA A 249 -11.76 -18.25 20.37
C ALA A 249 -12.66 -19.47 20.70
N GLU A 250 -12.84 -19.77 21.99
CA GLU A 250 -13.68 -20.88 22.48
C GLU A 250 -15.18 -20.67 22.26
N SER A 251 -15.61 -19.44 21.97
CA SER A 251 -17.04 -19.11 21.72
C SER A 251 -17.43 -19.25 20.23
N VAL A 252 -16.47 -19.56 19.36
CA VAL A 252 -16.67 -19.59 17.92
C VAL A 252 -16.62 -21.02 17.41
N ASP A 253 -17.80 -21.66 17.26
CA ASP A 253 -17.94 -22.92 16.54
C ASP A 253 -17.97 -22.65 15.03
N ILE A 254 -16.82 -22.86 14.38
CA ILE A 254 -16.73 -22.80 12.92
C ILE A 254 -16.91 -24.22 12.38
N GLU A 255 -18.00 -24.45 11.65
CA GLU A 255 -18.10 -25.66 10.83
C GLU A 255 -17.02 -25.57 9.74
N VAL A 256 -15.92 -26.26 9.94
CA VAL A 256 -14.86 -26.43 8.92
C VAL A 256 -15.48 -27.19 7.77
N GLY A 257 -15.64 -26.55 6.62
CA GLY A 257 -16.04 -27.24 5.40
C GLY A 257 -15.06 -28.36 5.12
N GLU A 258 -15.55 -29.60 5.08
CA GLU A 258 -14.74 -30.70 4.61
C GLU A 258 -14.27 -30.34 3.19
N ALA A 259 -12.96 -30.19 3.01
CA ALA A 259 -12.36 -30.07 1.70
C ALA A 259 -12.78 -31.31 0.92
N ASP A 260 -13.52 -31.10 -0.19
CA ASP A 260 -13.82 -32.16 -1.16
C ASP A 260 -12.49 -32.81 -1.56
N ALA A 261 -12.22 -33.96 -0.95
CA ALA A 261 -11.19 -34.85 -1.41
C ALA A 261 -11.68 -35.36 -2.79
N ASP A 262 -11.09 -34.80 -3.83
CA ASP A 262 -11.22 -35.24 -5.21
C ASP A 262 -10.96 -36.76 -5.26
N GLU A 263 -12.04 -37.56 -5.30
CA GLU A 263 -11.97 -38.96 -5.72
C GLU A 263 -11.77 -38.98 -7.23
N GLY A 264 -10.49 -39.07 -7.60
CA GLY A 264 -10.08 -39.29 -8.96
C GLY A 264 -10.57 -40.60 -9.54
N ASP A 265 -10.81 -40.53 -10.82
CA ASP A 265 -10.64 -41.60 -11.82
C ASP A 265 -11.79 -42.59 -12.01
N GLU A 266 -12.65 -42.26 -12.98
CA GLU A 266 -13.12 -43.29 -13.89
C GLU A 266 -13.20 -42.76 -15.33
N LEU A 267 -12.26 -43.27 -16.17
CA LEU A 267 -12.18 -43.06 -17.59
C LEU A 267 -13.39 -43.68 -18.29
N GLY A 268 -14.33 -42.87 -18.75
CA GLY A 268 -15.38 -43.23 -19.67
C GLY A 268 -15.11 -42.65 -21.05
N GLU A 269 -14.83 -43.50 -22.02
CA GLU A 269 -14.66 -43.16 -23.45
C GLU A 269 -15.93 -42.53 -24.03
N PRO A 270 -15.82 -41.52 -24.94
CA PRO A 270 -16.97 -40.91 -25.57
C PRO A 270 -17.40 -41.72 -26.82
N GLU A 271 -18.62 -42.20 -26.82
CA GLU A 271 -19.30 -42.63 -28.06
C GLU A 271 -19.79 -41.37 -28.83
N ALA A 272 -19.40 -41.33 -30.09
CA ALA A 272 -19.82 -40.33 -31.05
C ALA A 272 -21.27 -40.62 -31.50
N ASP A 273 -22.14 -39.62 -31.43
CA ASP A 273 -23.35 -39.58 -32.26
C ASP A 273 -23.46 -38.22 -32.97
N ALA A 274 -23.55 -38.33 -34.29
CA ALA A 274 -23.67 -37.23 -35.23
C ALA A 274 -25.13 -36.81 -35.36
N GLY A 275 -25.42 -35.53 -35.18
CA GLY A 275 -26.73 -34.94 -35.48
C GLY A 275 -26.56 -33.53 -36.05
N GLU A 276 -26.58 -33.43 -37.37
CA GLU A 276 -26.70 -32.20 -38.14
C GLU A 276 -28.05 -31.50 -37.85
N ALA A 277 -28.04 -30.22 -37.57
CA ALA A 277 -29.19 -29.34 -37.80
C ALA A 277 -28.70 -27.94 -38.16
N GLU A 278 -28.89 -27.63 -39.45
CA GLU A 278 -28.76 -26.29 -40.04
C GLU A 278 -29.85 -25.34 -39.44
N ALA A 279 -29.49 -24.11 -39.13
CA ALA A 279 -30.40 -22.98 -39.09
C ALA A 279 -29.65 -21.68 -39.42
N GLU A 280 -30.18 -21.02 -40.43
CA GLU A 280 -29.67 -19.77 -41.02
C GLU A 280 -29.80 -18.53 -40.10
N PRO A 281 -29.05 -17.43 -40.42
CA PRO A 281 -28.94 -16.27 -39.56
C PRO A 281 -30.10 -15.28 -39.76
N ASP A 282 -30.67 -14.79 -38.69
CA ASP A 282 -31.61 -13.67 -38.72
C ASP A 282 -30.85 -12.37 -38.37
N ASP A 283 -30.98 -11.45 -39.31
CA ASP A 283 -30.37 -10.14 -39.40
C ASP A 283 -31.07 -9.19 -38.41
N PHE A 284 -30.36 -8.64 -37.43
CA PHE A 284 -30.86 -7.54 -36.62
C PHE A 284 -29.75 -6.49 -36.39
N GLU A 285 -29.75 -5.46 -37.23
CA GLU A 285 -28.99 -4.25 -37.05
C GLU A 285 -29.54 -3.48 -35.84
N ALA A 286 -28.71 -3.32 -34.81
CA ALA A 286 -28.91 -2.33 -33.78
C ALA A 286 -27.64 -1.47 -33.66
N GLU A 287 -27.75 -0.25 -34.15
CA GLU A 287 -26.75 0.79 -33.89
C GLU A 287 -26.71 1.06 -32.38
N SER A 288 -25.57 0.76 -31.75
CA SER A 288 -25.24 1.25 -30.43
C SER A 288 -23.95 2.05 -30.53
N ASP A 289 -24.08 3.35 -30.30
CA ASP A 289 -22.96 4.26 -30.02
C ASP A 289 -22.27 3.78 -28.75
N GLU A 290 -21.26 2.94 -28.89
CA GLU A 290 -20.31 2.65 -27.84
C GLU A 290 -19.13 3.63 -27.93
N GLU A 291 -19.23 4.68 -27.14
CA GLU A 291 -18.06 5.46 -26.73
C GLU A 291 -17.27 4.61 -25.72
N THR A 292 -16.45 3.70 -26.23
CA THR A 292 -15.42 3.00 -25.43
C THR A 292 -14.37 4.01 -25.05
N ALA A 293 -14.46 4.52 -23.82
CA ALA A 293 -13.34 5.16 -23.17
C ALA A 293 -12.31 4.09 -22.80
N ASP A 294 -11.45 3.74 -23.77
CA ASP A 294 -10.20 3.04 -23.57
C ASP A 294 -9.31 3.96 -22.75
N GLU A 295 -9.17 3.70 -21.46
CA GLU A 295 -8.21 4.40 -20.58
C GLU A 295 -6.82 3.83 -20.94
N PRO A 296 -5.92 4.62 -21.55
CA PRO A 296 -4.55 4.16 -21.72
C PRO A 296 -3.88 4.07 -20.35
N GLU A 297 -3.44 2.90 -19.96
CA GLU A 297 -2.51 2.74 -18.86
C GLU A 297 -1.26 3.60 -19.15
N PRO A 298 -0.73 4.34 -18.16
CA PRO A 298 0.49 5.10 -18.38
C PRO A 298 1.64 4.13 -18.65
N GLU A 299 2.18 4.13 -19.85
CA GLU A 299 3.47 3.50 -20.14
C GLU A 299 4.51 4.17 -19.24
N LEU A 300 4.91 3.47 -18.18
CA LEU A 300 6.05 3.83 -17.35
C LEU A 300 7.31 3.52 -18.18
N LEU A 301 7.81 4.54 -18.87
CA LEU A 301 9.08 4.45 -19.57
C LEU A 301 10.18 4.17 -18.55
N ASP A 302 10.80 3.01 -18.73
CA ASP A 302 12.05 2.59 -18.12
C ASP A 302 13.12 3.68 -18.28
N SER A 303 13.50 4.31 -17.19
CA SER A 303 14.61 5.26 -17.09
C SER A 303 15.48 4.90 -15.91
N ALA A 304 15.93 3.65 -15.86
CA ALA A 304 16.96 3.20 -14.93
C ALA A 304 18.21 2.77 -15.72
N GLU A 305 18.86 3.69 -16.39
CA GLU A 305 20.29 3.60 -16.71
C GLU A 305 20.99 4.84 -16.19
N SER A 306 21.37 4.78 -14.94
CA SER A 306 22.40 5.65 -14.37
C SER A 306 23.72 4.94 -14.49
N GLU A 307 24.44 5.17 -15.56
CA GLU A 307 25.87 4.89 -15.62
C GLU A 307 26.62 5.78 -14.61
N ALA A 308 26.99 5.16 -13.51
CA ALA A 308 28.01 5.68 -12.62
C ALA A 308 29.38 5.31 -13.20
N ASP A 309 29.98 6.21 -13.92
CA ASP A 309 31.43 6.29 -14.03
C ASP A 309 31.88 7.68 -14.54
N SER A 310 32.31 8.53 -13.63
CA SER A 310 33.24 9.62 -13.87
C SER A 310 33.71 10.18 -12.53
N GLU A 311 34.81 9.67 -12.05
CA GLU A 311 35.62 10.35 -11.06
C GLU A 311 36.18 11.63 -11.69
N PRO A 312 36.08 12.81 -11.05
CA PRO A 312 36.97 13.92 -11.35
C PRO A 312 38.19 13.89 -10.42
N GLU A 313 39.35 13.74 -10.99
CA GLU A 313 40.65 14.04 -10.36
C GLU A 313 40.60 15.42 -9.68
N SER A 314 40.86 15.44 -8.40
CA SER A 314 41.05 16.64 -7.60
C SER A 314 42.49 17.11 -7.71
N GLU A 315 42.72 18.22 -8.41
CA GLU A 315 43.94 19.01 -8.25
C GLU A 315 43.88 19.84 -6.96
N PRO A 316 44.96 19.98 -6.22
CA PRO A 316 45.01 20.72 -4.96
C PRO A 316 45.10 22.22 -5.21
N VAL A 317 44.12 22.98 -4.72
CA VAL A 317 44.20 24.44 -4.63
C VAL A 317 44.72 24.83 -3.26
N ALA A 318 45.74 25.69 -3.31
CA ALA A 318 46.55 26.18 -2.21
C ALA A 318 45.77 26.82 -1.05
N GLU A 319 46.28 26.54 0.13
CA GLU A 319 45.98 27.24 1.39
C GLU A 319 46.23 28.75 1.26
N THR A 320 45.21 29.51 1.58
CA THR A 320 45.37 30.93 1.92
C THR A 320 45.03 31.07 3.43
N GLU A 321 46.07 31.22 4.23
CA GLU A 321 46.01 31.61 5.63
C GLU A 321 45.28 32.96 5.72
N SER A 322 44.17 33.00 6.47
CA SER A 322 43.54 34.22 6.94
C SER A 322 43.98 34.48 8.37
N GLU A 323 44.70 35.59 8.58
CA GLU A 323 45.08 36.08 9.91
C GLU A 323 43.84 36.40 10.76
N PRO A 324 43.89 36.18 12.08
CA PRO A 324 42.81 36.54 12.99
C PRO A 324 42.80 38.04 13.26
N GLU A 325 41.60 38.64 13.18
CA GLU A 325 41.38 40.03 13.63
C GLU A 325 41.54 40.16 15.17
N PRO A 326 42.09 41.32 15.65
CA PRO A 326 42.38 41.55 17.07
C PRO A 326 41.08 41.85 17.85
N GLU A 327 41.03 41.31 19.07
CA GLU A 327 39.99 41.57 20.07
C GLU A 327 39.92 43.07 20.46
N PRO A 328 38.70 43.62 20.70
CA PRO A 328 38.56 44.98 21.21
C PRO A 328 38.92 45.07 22.70
N GLU A 329 39.71 46.07 23.05
CA GLU A 329 40.11 46.41 24.42
C GLU A 329 38.88 46.86 25.27
N PRO A 330 38.86 46.58 26.60
CA PRO A 330 37.80 47.02 27.49
C PRO A 330 37.91 48.50 27.85
N GLU A 331 36.80 49.22 27.75
CA GLU A 331 36.68 50.62 28.18
C GLU A 331 36.79 50.77 29.72
N PRO A 332 37.38 51.84 30.19
CA PRO A 332 37.57 52.06 31.62
C PRO A 332 36.28 52.55 32.31
N VAL A 333 36.00 51.94 33.44
CA VAL A 333 34.94 52.33 34.34
C VAL A 333 35.36 53.59 35.10
N ALA A 334 34.53 54.61 35.02
CA ALA A 334 34.59 55.77 35.93
C ALA A 334 33.39 55.79 36.90
#